data_ca25aedbc7d35dfa7fa366007f321d03
#
_entry.id   ca25aedbc7d35dfa7fa366007f321d03
#
_cell.length_a   1.000
_cell.length_b   1.000
_cell.length_c   1.000
_cell.angle_alpha   90.00
_cell.angle_beta   90.00
_cell.angle_gamma   90.00
#
_symmetry.space_group_name_H-M   'P 1'
#
loop_
_entity.id
_entity.type
_entity.pdbx_description
1 polymer ?
#
loop_
_entity_poly.entity_id
_entity_poly.type
_entity_poly.pdbx_seq_one_letter_code
_entity_poly.pdbx_strand_id
1 'polypeptide(L)'
;MAAEIAFADDEADVRAGFALMRELRPHLTSEEEFVARWRRQSAASYRLLMLREDGQSAALAGFRVQENLAHGRHLYVDDLVTRADRRGAGHGEALMDRLKQEADALSCAKVLLDTPMSNFLGQRFYFREGLLATALRFTFERPAPQPSSR
;
A
#
# COMPACT_ATOMS: atom_id res chain seq x y z
N MET A 1 23.57 7.80 -4.16
CA MET A 1 22.31 8.48 -3.76
C MET A 1 21.66 7.64 -2.69
N ALA A 2 21.44 8.22 -1.54
CA ALA A 2 20.90 7.50 -0.40
C ALA A 2 19.40 7.36 -0.51
N ALA A 3 18.90 6.12 -0.53
CA ALA A 3 17.49 5.83 -0.37
C ALA A 3 17.26 5.37 1.08
N GLU A 4 16.23 5.89 1.71
CA GLU A 4 15.89 5.60 3.09
C GLU A 4 14.42 5.16 3.18
N ILE A 5 14.18 4.08 3.91
CA ILE A 5 12.81 3.61 4.18
C ILE A 5 12.51 3.89 5.65
N ALA A 6 11.42 4.60 5.90
CA ALA A 6 10.94 4.89 7.25
C ALA A 6 9.41 4.90 7.27
N PHE A 7 8.82 4.78 8.46
CA PHE A 7 7.39 4.94 8.61
C PHE A 7 6.98 6.41 8.51
N ALA A 8 5.90 6.67 7.79
CA ALA A 8 5.23 7.95 7.79
C ALA A 8 4.20 7.92 8.93
N ASP A 9 4.61 8.36 10.10
CA ASP A 9 3.83 8.25 11.34
C ASP A 9 3.20 9.59 11.78
N ASP A 10 3.50 10.68 11.10
CA ASP A 10 2.91 11.98 11.40
C ASP A 10 2.25 12.59 10.17
N GLU A 11 1.45 13.61 10.40
CA GLU A 11 0.69 14.28 9.35
C GLU A 11 1.58 14.88 8.26
N ALA A 12 2.73 15.45 8.64
CA ALA A 12 3.64 16.07 7.68
C ALA A 12 4.23 15.04 6.72
N ASP A 13 4.64 13.88 7.22
CA ASP A 13 5.16 12.78 6.40
C ASP A 13 4.08 12.23 5.47
N VAL A 14 2.87 12.05 5.98
CA VAL A 14 1.75 11.56 5.17
C VAL A 14 1.43 12.54 4.04
N ARG A 15 1.38 13.84 4.33
CA ARG A 15 1.16 14.88 3.31
C ARG A 15 2.24 14.85 2.23
N ALA A 16 3.48 14.60 2.61
CA ALA A 16 4.59 14.49 1.65
C ALA A 16 4.41 13.34 0.66
N GLY A 17 3.63 12.31 1.02
CA GLY A 17 3.33 11.18 0.15
C GLY A 17 2.08 11.34 -0.72
N PHE A 18 1.34 12.44 -0.57
CA PHE A 18 0.03 12.57 -1.25
C PHE A 18 0.13 12.51 -2.77
N ALA A 19 1.04 13.26 -3.37
CA ALA A 19 1.18 13.28 -4.83
C ALA A 19 1.46 11.88 -5.39
N LEU A 20 2.27 11.10 -4.68
CA LEU A 20 2.61 9.74 -5.08
C LEU A 20 1.44 8.77 -4.84
N MET A 21 0.77 8.84 -3.68
CA MET A 21 -0.40 8.01 -3.41
C MET A 21 -1.51 8.27 -4.43
N ARG A 22 -1.67 9.51 -4.87
CA ARG A 22 -2.66 9.88 -5.88
C ARG A 22 -2.40 9.22 -7.23
N GLU A 23 -1.14 8.91 -7.57
CA GLU A 23 -0.84 8.14 -8.78
C GLU A 23 -1.49 6.76 -8.73
N LEU A 24 -1.50 6.12 -7.55
CA LEU A 24 -2.15 4.83 -7.35
C LEU A 24 -3.65 4.95 -7.13
N ARG A 25 -4.09 5.98 -6.40
CA ARG A 25 -5.47 6.20 -5.99
C ARG A 25 -5.96 7.56 -6.51
N PRO A 26 -6.24 7.67 -7.83
CA PRO A 26 -6.58 8.97 -8.44
C PRO A 26 -7.89 9.57 -7.94
N HIS A 27 -8.71 8.83 -7.22
CA HIS A 27 -9.94 9.32 -6.60
C HIS A 27 -9.68 10.21 -5.36
N LEU A 28 -8.47 10.22 -4.81
CA LEU A 28 -8.12 11.13 -3.71
C LEU A 28 -8.09 12.57 -4.25
N THR A 29 -8.85 13.46 -3.62
CA THR A 29 -9.05 14.82 -4.12
C THR A 29 -8.15 15.86 -3.46
N SER A 30 -7.68 15.61 -2.22
CA SER A 30 -6.86 16.57 -1.48
C SER A 30 -5.97 15.90 -0.45
N GLU A 31 -4.93 16.63 -0.02
CA GLU A 31 -4.08 16.16 1.08
C GLU A 31 -4.89 15.97 2.36
N GLU A 32 -5.85 16.84 2.63
CA GLU A 32 -6.72 16.77 3.81
C GLU A 32 -7.54 15.48 3.81
N GLU A 33 -8.09 15.10 2.66
CA GLU A 33 -8.80 13.83 2.52
C GLU A 33 -7.88 12.64 2.79
N PHE A 34 -6.68 12.67 2.22
CA PHE A 34 -5.71 11.61 2.42
C PHE A 34 -5.32 11.47 3.89
N VAL A 35 -5.02 12.57 4.55
CA VAL A 35 -4.67 12.60 5.99
C VAL A 35 -5.83 12.07 6.83
N ALA A 36 -7.06 12.48 6.54
CA ALA A 36 -8.24 12.03 7.28
C ALA A 36 -8.44 10.50 7.13
N ARG A 37 -8.29 9.97 5.92
CA ARG A 37 -8.36 8.53 5.67
C ARG A 37 -7.24 7.78 6.36
N TRP A 38 -6.01 8.30 6.30
CA TRP A 38 -4.88 7.72 7.00
C TRP A 38 -5.13 7.62 8.50
N ARG A 39 -5.66 8.68 9.12
CA ARG A 39 -5.97 8.67 10.56
C ARG A 39 -6.97 7.59 10.92
N ARG A 40 -8.05 7.47 10.13
CA ARG A 40 -9.06 6.42 10.38
C ARG A 40 -8.48 5.03 10.22
N GLN A 41 -7.70 4.81 9.16
CA GLN A 41 -7.12 3.51 8.88
C GLN A 41 -6.01 3.15 9.87
N SER A 42 -5.23 4.14 10.32
CA SER A 42 -4.20 3.93 11.34
C SER A 42 -4.78 3.44 12.65
N ALA A 43 -6.00 3.88 13.00
CA ALA A 43 -6.71 3.38 14.17
C ALA A 43 -7.07 1.88 14.02
N ALA A 44 -7.11 1.35 12.80
CA ALA A 44 -7.37 -0.05 12.49
C ALA A 44 -6.10 -0.77 12.00
N SER A 45 -4.95 -0.41 12.53
CA SER A 45 -3.61 -1.00 12.31
C SER A 45 -2.92 -0.64 10.99
N TYR A 46 -3.46 0.26 10.18
CA TYR A 46 -2.78 0.68 8.94
C TYR A 46 -1.49 1.43 9.25
N ARG A 47 -0.42 1.04 8.56
CA ARG A 47 0.86 1.74 8.63
C ARG A 47 1.38 2.03 7.22
N LEU A 48 2.08 3.14 7.07
CA LEU A 48 2.60 3.58 5.80
C LEU A 48 4.12 3.65 5.85
N LEU A 49 4.77 2.87 4.98
CA LEU A 49 6.22 2.97 4.75
C LEU A 49 6.47 3.91 3.59
N MET A 50 7.46 4.76 3.74
CA MET A 50 7.88 5.71 2.71
C MET A 50 9.35 5.50 2.40
N LEU A 51 9.66 5.28 1.13
CA LEU A 51 11.02 5.29 0.63
C LEU A 51 11.30 6.69 0.09
N ARG A 52 12.28 7.37 0.69
CA ARG A 52 12.75 8.68 0.23
C ARG A 52 14.07 8.51 -0.49
N GLU A 53 14.21 9.26 -1.56
CA GLU A 53 15.46 9.38 -2.32
C GLU A 53 15.80 10.85 -2.38
N ASP A 54 16.94 11.23 -1.82
CA ASP A 54 17.34 12.62 -1.70
C ASP A 54 16.28 13.51 -1.03
N GLY A 55 15.65 12.99 0.03
CA GLY A 55 14.65 13.69 0.80
C GLY A 55 13.25 13.73 0.19
N GLN A 56 13.06 13.17 -1.00
CA GLN A 56 11.76 13.16 -1.69
C GLN A 56 11.13 11.77 -1.66
N SER A 57 9.81 11.72 -1.52
CA SER A 57 9.06 10.47 -1.58
C SER A 57 9.17 9.85 -2.99
N ALA A 58 9.75 8.66 -3.06
CA ALA A 58 9.94 7.94 -4.32
C ALA A 58 9.08 6.69 -4.43
N ALA A 59 8.69 6.10 -3.29
CA ALA A 59 7.83 4.93 -3.25
C ALA A 59 7.11 4.83 -1.90
N LEU A 60 5.94 4.21 -1.90
CA LEU A 60 5.11 4.03 -0.70
C LEU A 60 4.62 2.60 -0.61
N ALA A 61 4.49 2.09 0.60
CA ALA A 61 3.83 0.83 0.89
C ALA A 61 2.94 0.98 2.13
N GLY A 62 1.64 0.82 1.96
CA GLY A 62 0.69 0.82 3.05
C GLY A 62 0.23 -0.60 3.37
N PHE A 63 0.18 -0.96 4.65
CA PHE A 63 -0.19 -2.31 5.06
C PHE A 63 -0.96 -2.32 6.36
N ARG A 64 -1.65 -3.41 6.60
CA ARG A 64 -2.33 -3.69 7.87
C ARG A 64 -1.97 -5.08 8.34
N VAL A 65 -1.87 -5.25 9.65
CA VAL A 65 -1.79 -6.57 10.26
C VAL A 65 -3.20 -7.00 10.59
N GLN A 66 -3.60 -8.16 10.11
CA GLN A 66 -4.94 -8.71 10.27
C GLN A 66 -4.88 -10.16 10.74
N GLU A 67 -5.98 -10.65 11.28
CA GLU A 67 -6.14 -12.05 11.63
C GLU A 67 -7.48 -12.55 11.12
N ASN A 68 -7.47 -13.72 10.48
CA ASN A 68 -8.68 -14.41 10.08
C ASN A 68 -8.48 -15.93 10.16
N LEU A 69 -9.58 -16.66 10.01
CA LEU A 69 -9.55 -18.12 10.13
C LEU A 69 -8.78 -18.78 8.97
N ALA A 70 -8.83 -18.17 7.77
CA ALA A 70 -8.20 -18.75 6.59
C ALA A 70 -6.68 -18.64 6.61
N HIS A 71 -6.15 -17.51 7.08
CA HIS A 71 -4.72 -17.18 6.97
C HIS A 71 -4.03 -17.00 8.33
N GLY A 72 -4.79 -16.97 9.44
CA GLY A 72 -4.26 -16.60 10.73
C GLY A 72 -3.81 -15.15 10.73
N ARG A 73 -2.79 -14.85 11.52
CA ARG A 73 -2.21 -13.51 11.56
C ARG A 73 -1.37 -13.29 10.31
N HIS A 74 -1.68 -12.25 9.57
CA HIS A 74 -1.01 -11.95 8.30
C HIS A 74 -0.86 -10.45 8.09
N LEU A 75 0.09 -10.08 7.22
CA LEU A 75 0.29 -8.71 6.77
C LEU A 75 -0.38 -8.57 5.41
N TYR A 76 -1.31 -7.62 5.32
CA TYR A 76 -2.01 -7.33 4.08
C TYR A 76 -1.52 -6.01 3.50
N VAL A 77 -0.99 -6.05 2.28
CA VAL A 77 -0.51 -4.85 1.59
C VAL A 77 -1.68 -4.19 0.88
N ASP A 78 -2.10 -3.02 1.39
CA ASP A 78 -3.20 -2.25 0.79
C ASP A 78 -2.74 -1.42 -0.40
N ASP A 79 -1.54 -0.85 -0.31
CA ASP A 79 -1.03 0.11 -1.28
C ASP A 79 0.45 -0.13 -1.53
N LEU A 80 0.85 -0.16 -2.78
CA LEU A 80 2.25 -0.24 -3.16
C LEU A 80 2.43 0.54 -4.46
N VAL A 81 3.23 1.61 -4.41
CA VAL A 81 3.42 2.48 -5.56
C VAL A 81 4.85 3.01 -5.61
N THR A 82 5.42 3.06 -6.81
CA THR A 82 6.70 3.71 -7.10
C THR A 82 6.44 4.87 -8.04
N ARG A 83 7.07 6.01 -7.78
CA ARG A 83 6.96 7.18 -8.64
C ARG A 83 7.31 6.79 -10.09
N ALA A 84 6.50 7.27 -11.06
CA ALA A 84 6.58 6.82 -12.45
C ALA A 84 7.99 7.02 -13.06
N ASP A 85 8.67 8.12 -12.73
CA ASP A 85 10.01 8.43 -13.23
C ASP A 85 11.13 7.67 -12.49
N ARG A 86 10.80 6.88 -11.47
CA ARG A 86 11.77 6.09 -10.69
C ARG A 86 11.50 4.60 -10.73
N ARG A 87 10.66 4.15 -11.66
CA ARG A 87 10.46 2.71 -11.88
C ARG A 87 11.72 2.10 -12.47
N GLY A 88 11.98 0.84 -12.09
CA GLY A 88 13.19 0.12 -12.51
C GLY A 88 14.43 0.42 -11.67
N ALA A 89 14.32 1.27 -10.63
CA ALA A 89 15.43 1.57 -9.73
C ALA A 89 15.51 0.62 -8.52
N GLY A 90 14.64 -0.38 -8.42
CA GLY A 90 14.63 -1.35 -7.32
C GLY A 90 13.87 -0.89 -6.08
N HIS A 91 13.11 0.20 -6.15
CA HIS A 91 12.37 0.72 -5.00
C HIS A 91 11.23 -0.22 -4.56
N GLY A 92 10.51 -0.79 -5.52
CA GLY A 92 9.45 -1.77 -5.24
C GLY A 92 10.00 -3.01 -4.55
N GLU A 93 11.12 -3.52 -5.02
CA GLU A 93 11.81 -4.66 -4.41
C GLU A 93 12.24 -4.33 -2.98
N ALA A 94 12.85 -3.15 -2.76
CA ALA A 94 13.28 -2.71 -1.44
C ALA A 94 12.10 -2.62 -0.46
N LEU A 95 10.96 -2.09 -0.90
CA LEU A 95 9.76 -2.03 -0.08
C LEU A 95 9.18 -3.42 0.18
N MET A 96 9.16 -4.30 -0.82
CA MET A 96 8.66 -5.67 -0.62
C MET A 96 9.53 -6.44 0.37
N ASP A 97 10.85 -6.27 0.29
CA ASP A 97 11.77 -6.88 1.27
C ASP A 97 11.50 -6.36 2.67
N ARG A 98 11.26 -5.06 2.82
CA ARG A 98 10.91 -4.47 4.11
C ARG A 98 9.57 -4.99 4.63
N LEU A 99 8.58 -5.16 3.77
CA LEU A 99 7.28 -5.73 4.17
C LEU A 99 7.43 -7.15 4.67
N LYS A 100 8.26 -7.96 4.04
CA LYS A 100 8.56 -9.32 4.51
C LYS A 100 9.25 -9.31 5.87
N GLN A 101 10.16 -8.37 6.09
CA GLN A 101 10.83 -8.19 7.39
C GLN A 101 9.84 -7.77 8.46
N GLU A 102 8.91 -6.85 8.16
CA GLU A 102 7.86 -6.44 9.09
C GLU A 102 6.94 -7.61 9.43
N ALA A 103 6.58 -8.42 8.44
CA ALA A 103 5.76 -9.61 8.65
C ALA A 103 6.44 -10.58 9.63
N ASP A 104 7.74 -10.80 9.47
CA ASP A 104 8.51 -11.64 10.36
C ASP A 104 8.55 -11.07 11.79
N ALA A 105 8.87 -9.77 11.90
CA ALA A 105 8.95 -9.09 13.20
C ALA A 105 7.61 -9.06 13.94
N LEU A 106 6.49 -9.02 13.21
CA LEU A 106 5.13 -8.96 13.75
C LEU A 106 4.48 -10.34 13.88
N SER A 107 5.24 -11.40 13.66
CA SER A 107 4.77 -12.80 13.77
C SER A 107 3.60 -13.09 12.82
N CYS A 108 3.66 -12.55 11.61
CA CYS A 108 2.69 -12.83 10.57
C CYS A 108 3.12 -14.06 9.76
N ALA A 109 2.18 -14.98 9.52
CA ALA A 109 2.45 -16.20 8.76
C ALA A 109 2.57 -15.93 7.26
N LYS A 110 1.95 -14.87 6.77
CA LYS A 110 1.85 -14.59 5.34
C LYS A 110 1.90 -13.09 5.08
N VAL A 111 2.33 -12.74 3.85
CA VAL A 111 2.13 -11.42 3.24
C VAL A 111 1.14 -11.62 2.11
N LEU A 112 0.03 -10.91 2.13
CA LEU A 112 -1.03 -11.00 1.13
C LEU A 112 -1.25 -9.65 0.47
N LEU A 113 -1.64 -9.67 -0.80
CA LEU A 113 -2.07 -8.48 -1.52
C LEU A 113 -3.02 -8.87 -2.65
N ASP A 114 -3.78 -7.89 -3.12
CA ASP A 114 -4.59 -8.04 -4.32
C ASP A 114 -4.05 -7.09 -5.40
N THR A 115 -4.20 -7.50 -6.65
CA THR A 115 -3.92 -6.64 -7.79
C THR A 115 -4.97 -6.89 -8.87
N PRO A 116 -5.38 -5.86 -9.64
CA PRO A 116 -6.31 -6.10 -10.74
C PRO A 116 -5.77 -7.14 -11.72
N MET A 117 -6.65 -7.98 -12.24
CA MET A 117 -6.27 -9.01 -13.23
C MET A 117 -5.61 -8.43 -14.47
N SER A 118 -5.88 -7.16 -14.79
CA SER A 118 -5.29 -6.44 -15.92
C SER A 118 -3.90 -5.88 -15.64
N ASN A 119 -3.45 -5.91 -14.38
CA ASN A 119 -2.14 -5.36 -14.01
C ASN A 119 -1.03 -6.39 -14.25
N PHE A 120 -0.71 -6.62 -15.52
CA PHE A 120 0.26 -7.66 -15.92
C PHE A 120 1.68 -7.37 -15.40
N LEU A 121 2.11 -6.12 -15.41
CA LEU A 121 3.44 -5.75 -14.92
C LEU A 121 3.54 -5.92 -13.40
N GLY A 122 2.48 -5.60 -12.67
CA GLY A 122 2.40 -5.83 -11.24
C GLY A 122 2.47 -7.32 -10.91
N GLN A 123 1.71 -8.15 -11.63
CA GLN A 123 1.73 -9.60 -11.45
C GLN A 123 3.13 -10.17 -11.69
N ARG A 124 3.78 -9.73 -12.76
CA ARG A 124 5.15 -10.14 -13.07
C ARG A 124 6.11 -9.77 -11.94
N PHE A 125 5.98 -8.57 -11.39
CA PHE A 125 6.75 -8.12 -10.24
C PHE A 125 6.51 -9.03 -9.02
N TYR A 126 5.26 -9.31 -8.68
CA TYR A 126 4.94 -10.14 -7.52
C TYR A 126 5.48 -11.56 -7.66
N PHE A 127 5.37 -12.18 -8.83
CA PHE A 127 5.98 -13.49 -9.09
C PHE A 127 7.50 -13.44 -8.90
N ARG A 128 8.14 -12.40 -9.41
CA ARG A 128 9.59 -12.24 -9.27
C ARG A 128 10.00 -12.08 -7.80
N GLU A 129 9.14 -11.46 -7.00
CA GLU A 129 9.39 -11.28 -5.57
C GLU A 129 9.01 -12.50 -4.74
N GLY A 130 8.62 -13.57 -5.36
CA GLY A 130 8.34 -14.83 -4.69
C GLY A 130 6.91 -15.02 -4.20
N LEU A 131 5.98 -14.13 -4.58
CA LEU A 131 4.57 -14.32 -4.27
C LEU A 131 3.92 -15.21 -5.33
N LEU A 132 2.89 -15.94 -4.93
CA LEU A 132 2.11 -16.79 -5.83
C LEU A 132 0.66 -16.31 -5.86
N ALA A 133 0.02 -16.47 -7.00
CA ALA A 133 -1.40 -16.19 -7.13
C ALA A 133 -2.20 -17.38 -6.56
N THR A 134 -2.83 -17.18 -5.40
CA THR A 134 -3.47 -18.27 -4.65
C THR A 134 -4.98 -18.16 -4.57
N ALA A 135 -5.57 -17.02 -4.93
CA ALA A 135 -7.01 -16.81 -4.81
C ALA A 135 -7.50 -15.80 -5.84
N LEU A 136 -8.82 -15.79 -6.05
CA LEU A 136 -9.50 -14.78 -6.85
C LEU A 136 -10.34 -13.92 -5.91
N ARG A 137 -10.41 -12.62 -6.18
CA ARG A 137 -11.30 -11.70 -5.49
C ARG A 137 -12.59 -11.54 -6.30
N PHE A 138 -13.73 -11.73 -5.65
CA PHE A 138 -15.04 -11.43 -6.22
C PHE A 138 -15.59 -10.21 -5.51
N THR A 139 -16.05 -9.23 -6.28
CA THR A 139 -16.51 -7.95 -5.74
C THR A 139 -17.95 -7.69 -6.19
N PHE A 140 -18.83 -7.38 -5.25
CA PHE A 140 -20.15 -6.81 -5.54
C PHE A 140 -20.13 -5.36 -5.08
N GLU A 141 -20.30 -4.45 -6.01
CA GLU A 141 -20.35 -3.02 -5.69
C GLU A 141 -21.80 -2.61 -5.45
N ARG A 142 -22.04 -2.00 -4.32
CA ARG A 142 -23.36 -1.45 -4.03
C ARG A 142 -23.53 -0.13 -4.81
N PRO A 143 -24.72 0.12 -5.38
CA PRO A 143 -24.99 1.41 -5.99
C PRO A 143 -24.79 2.54 -4.97
N ALA A 144 -24.26 3.68 -5.42
CA ALA A 144 -24.16 4.85 -4.57
C ALA A 144 -25.56 5.24 -4.07
N PRO A 145 -25.72 5.69 -2.81
CA PRO A 145 -27.01 6.18 -2.33
C PRO A 145 -27.49 7.30 -3.23
N GLN A 146 -28.75 7.19 -3.73
CA GLN A 146 -29.31 8.29 -4.50
C GLN A 146 -29.61 9.46 -3.57
N PRO A 147 -29.34 10.72 -4.01
CA PRO A 147 -29.75 11.86 -3.22
C PRO A 147 -31.26 11.81 -3.03
N SER A 148 -31.72 11.98 -1.77
CA SER A 148 -33.15 11.99 -1.49
C SER A 148 -33.77 13.14 -2.24
N SER A 149 -34.72 12.83 -3.14
CA SER A 149 -35.53 13.83 -3.79
C SER A 149 -36.47 14.45 -2.76
N ARG A 150 -36.28 15.70 -2.44
CA ARG A 150 -37.24 16.52 -1.69
C ARG A 150 -37.62 17.70 -2.53
#